data_8196f4b6b22d546fe1ccb2954fb24abd
#
_entry.id   8196f4b6b22d546fe1ccb2954fb24abd
#
_cell.length_a   1.000
_cell.length_b   1.000
_cell.length_c   1.000
_cell.angle_alpha   90.00
_cell.angle_beta   90.00
_cell.angle_gamma   90.00
#
_symmetry.space_group_name_H-M   'P 1'
#
loop_
_entity.id
_entity.type
_entity.pdbx_description
1 polymer ?
#
loop_
_entity_poly.entity_id
_entity_poly.type
_entity_poly.pdbx_seq_one_letter_code
_entity_poly.pdbx_strand_id
1 'polypeptide(L)'
;MNEQLSAKDWLDQGLKVLASRGFTALKAEPMAKVMWVSRGSFYWHFADVAAFHAALLKHWRDIAAEQIISGVEASAGDEPAIAVLLRRSFTIRLSLERAVRSWAASDAAAQHAVQAIDKRRLGYIEGLLTARGLPLDVAQARAQVLYWAFLGHALSGRPLPAGQQEAVLGELIRIALHEP
;
A
#
# COMPACT_ATOMS: atom_id res chain seq x y z
N MET A 1 27.72 -18.49 -11.23
CA MET A 1 26.46 -19.27 -11.11
C MET A 1 25.32 -18.31 -11.37
N ASN A 2 24.54 -18.50 -12.44
CA ASN A 2 23.31 -17.73 -12.61
C ASN A 2 22.34 -18.24 -11.52
N GLU A 3 22.10 -17.44 -10.49
CA GLU A 3 21.00 -17.73 -9.58
C GLU A 3 19.71 -17.77 -10.40
N GLN A 4 19.03 -18.90 -10.34
CA GLN A 4 17.76 -19.09 -11.05
C GLN A 4 16.72 -18.19 -10.39
N LEU A 5 16.16 -17.24 -11.16
CA LEU A 5 15.13 -16.34 -10.68
C LEU A 5 13.95 -17.13 -10.06
N SER A 6 13.53 -16.74 -8.88
CA SER A 6 12.35 -17.29 -8.21
C SER A 6 11.06 -16.55 -8.65
N ALA A 7 9.90 -17.15 -8.40
CA ALA A 7 8.61 -16.46 -8.62
C ALA A 7 8.54 -15.15 -7.82
N LYS A 8 9.13 -15.10 -6.61
CA LYS A 8 9.19 -13.90 -5.79
C LYS A 8 9.96 -12.77 -6.47
N ASP A 9 11.08 -13.06 -7.13
CA ASP A 9 11.88 -12.05 -7.85
C ASP A 9 11.06 -11.41 -8.98
N TRP A 10 10.26 -12.21 -9.69
CA TRP A 10 9.31 -11.71 -10.69
C TRP A 10 8.25 -10.81 -10.08
N LEU A 11 7.70 -11.17 -8.93
CA LEU A 11 6.69 -10.37 -8.24
C LEU A 11 7.27 -9.06 -7.70
N ASP A 12 8.43 -9.10 -7.04
CA ASP A 12 9.11 -7.90 -6.55
C ASP A 12 9.45 -6.93 -7.68
N GLN A 13 9.97 -7.46 -8.80
CA GLN A 13 10.24 -6.65 -9.98
C GLN A 13 8.96 -6.16 -10.64
N GLY A 14 7.89 -6.96 -10.65
CA GLY A 14 6.57 -6.58 -11.13
C GLY A 14 6.00 -5.38 -10.41
N LEU A 15 6.12 -5.32 -9.08
CA LEU A 15 5.70 -4.16 -8.29
C LEU A 15 6.51 -2.89 -8.63
N LYS A 16 7.82 -3.02 -8.88
CA LYS A 16 8.67 -1.90 -9.33
C LYS A 16 8.26 -1.39 -10.72
N VAL A 17 7.98 -2.32 -11.65
CA VAL A 17 7.50 -1.98 -13.00
C VAL A 17 6.12 -1.33 -12.93
N LEU A 18 5.20 -1.87 -12.13
CA LEU A 18 3.89 -1.29 -11.91
C LEU A 18 3.99 0.15 -11.39
N ALA A 19 4.80 0.38 -10.36
CA ALA A 19 4.98 1.70 -9.74
C ALA A 19 5.59 2.74 -10.67
N SER A 20 6.45 2.32 -11.64
CA SER A 20 7.20 3.22 -12.51
C SER A 20 6.63 3.38 -13.92
N ARG A 21 5.99 2.32 -14.45
CA ARG A 21 5.53 2.25 -15.86
C ARG A 21 4.03 1.95 -16.00
N GLY A 22 3.36 1.66 -14.88
CA GLY A 22 1.93 1.34 -14.86
C GLY A 22 1.60 -0.08 -15.31
N PHE A 23 0.31 -0.41 -15.24
CA PHE A 23 -0.22 -1.76 -15.49
C PHE A 23 0.06 -2.30 -16.90
N THR A 24 0.01 -1.46 -17.92
CA THR A 24 0.21 -1.87 -19.32
C THR A 24 1.58 -2.50 -19.60
N ALA A 25 2.57 -2.24 -18.74
CA ALA A 25 3.91 -2.81 -18.82
C ALA A 25 4.03 -4.21 -18.20
N LEU A 26 3.01 -4.69 -17.49
CA LEU A 26 2.99 -6.00 -16.83
C LEU A 26 2.63 -7.14 -17.80
N LYS A 27 3.47 -7.34 -18.82
CA LYS A 27 3.34 -8.41 -19.82
C LYS A 27 4.61 -9.26 -19.81
N ALA A 28 4.50 -10.53 -20.24
CA ALA A 28 5.61 -11.48 -20.19
C ALA A 28 6.89 -10.95 -20.86
N GLU A 29 6.79 -10.39 -22.06
CA GLU A 29 7.97 -9.91 -22.81
C GLU A 29 8.59 -8.64 -22.18
N PRO A 30 7.86 -7.56 -21.87
CA PRO A 30 8.44 -6.41 -21.15
C PRO A 30 9.07 -6.79 -19.82
N MET A 31 8.45 -7.69 -19.07
CA MET A 31 9.00 -8.18 -17.81
C MET A 31 10.31 -8.95 -18.00
N ALA A 32 10.33 -9.89 -18.95
CA ALA A 32 11.54 -10.66 -19.27
C ALA A 32 12.71 -9.76 -19.70
N LYS A 33 12.44 -8.72 -20.50
CA LYS A 33 13.44 -7.71 -20.88
C LYS A 33 14.01 -6.97 -19.66
N VAL A 34 13.18 -6.57 -18.73
CA VAL A 34 13.62 -5.87 -17.49
C VAL A 34 14.45 -6.78 -16.61
N MET A 35 14.17 -8.08 -16.61
CA MET A 35 14.89 -9.07 -15.81
C MET A 35 16.08 -9.69 -16.53
N TRP A 36 16.37 -9.28 -17.77
CA TRP A 36 17.49 -9.76 -18.59
C TRP A 36 17.45 -11.28 -18.82
N VAL A 37 16.26 -11.83 -19.00
CA VAL A 37 16.06 -13.27 -19.27
C VAL A 37 15.17 -13.48 -20.49
N SER A 38 15.08 -14.74 -20.97
CA SER A 38 14.18 -15.11 -22.05
C SER A 38 12.72 -15.06 -21.61
N ARG A 39 11.80 -14.83 -22.56
CA ARG A 39 10.35 -14.92 -22.31
C ARG A 39 9.94 -16.30 -21.78
N GLY A 40 10.64 -17.37 -22.14
CA GLY A 40 10.38 -18.72 -21.61
C GLY A 40 10.54 -18.80 -20.09
N SER A 41 11.47 -18.04 -19.49
CA SER A 41 11.66 -17.99 -18.04
C SER A 41 10.41 -17.50 -17.29
N PHE A 42 9.62 -16.60 -17.87
CA PHE A 42 8.34 -16.15 -17.28
C PHE A 42 7.35 -17.31 -17.14
N TYR A 43 7.19 -18.11 -18.19
CA TYR A 43 6.24 -19.22 -18.22
C TYR A 43 6.64 -20.43 -17.38
N TRP A 44 7.90 -20.48 -16.89
CA TRP A 44 8.29 -21.44 -15.84
C TRP A 44 7.63 -21.14 -14.48
N HIS A 45 7.29 -19.88 -14.22
CA HIS A 45 6.74 -19.44 -12.95
C HIS A 45 5.24 -19.17 -12.99
N PHE A 46 4.72 -18.75 -14.15
CA PHE A 46 3.32 -18.36 -14.31
C PHE A 46 2.72 -19.00 -15.56
N ALA A 47 1.56 -19.64 -15.41
CA ALA A 47 0.88 -20.30 -16.52
C ALA A 47 0.57 -19.31 -17.68
N ASP A 48 0.18 -18.09 -17.29
CA ASP A 48 -0.12 -16.99 -18.20
C ASP A 48 0.05 -15.63 -17.50
N VAL A 49 -0.22 -14.56 -18.23
CA VAL A 49 -0.16 -13.19 -17.71
C VAL A 49 -1.23 -12.93 -16.64
N ALA A 50 -2.41 -13.55 -16.76
CA ALA A 50 -3.48 -13.39 -15.77
C ALA A 50 -3.09 -14.04 -14.42
N ALA A 51 -2.47 -15.22 -14.45
CA ALA A 51 -1.92 -15.87 -13.26
C ALA A 51 -0.82 -15.01 -12.59
N PHE A 52 0.04 -14.37 -13.39
CA PHE A 52 1.04 -13.42 -12.87
C PHE A 52 0.37 -12.20 -12.22
N HIS A 53 -0.65 -11.62 -12.86
CA HIS A 53 -1.39 -10.49 -12.29
C HIS A 53 -2.06 -10.85 -10.96
N ALA A 54 -2.71 -12.02 -10.89
CA ALA A 54 -3.33 -12.50 -9.64
C ALA A 54 -2.31 -12.69 -8.52
N ALA A 55 -1.17 -13.31 -8.83
CA ALA A 55 -0.06 -13.49 -7.89
C ALA A 55 0.54 -12.14 -7.45
N LEU A 56 0.68 -11.18 -8.38
CA LEU A 56 1.20 -9.84 -8.10
C LEU A 56 0.28 -9.05 -7.16
N LEU A 57 -1.04 -9.10 -7.37
CA LEU A 57 -2.03 -8.47 -6.49
C LEU A 57 -2.03 -9.09 -5.09
N LYS A 58 -1.87 -10.42 -5.00
CA LYS A 58 -1.73 -11.09 -3.71
C LYS A 58 -0.44 -10.63 -3.01
N HIS A 59 0.68 -10.63 -3.71
CA HIS A 59 1.97 -10.21 -3.17
C HIS A 59 1.94 -8.74 -2.69
N TRP A 60 1.32 -7.84 -3.47
CA TRP A 60 1.11 -6.46 -3.07
C TRP A 60 0.29 -6.34 -1.78
N ARG A 61 -0.81 -7.09 -1.64
CA ARG A 61 -1.64 -7.06 -0.42
C ARG A 61 -0.85 -7.54 0.81
N ASP A 62 -0.06 -8.59 0.64
CA ASP A 62 0.74 -9.15 1.74
C ASP A 62 1.77 -8.11 2.22
N ILE A 63 2.51 -7.49 1.31
CA ILE A 63 3.47 -6.42 1.63
C ILE A 63 2.78 -5.18 2.22
N ALA A 64 1.69 -4.72 1.61
CA ALA A 64 0.99 -3.51 2.05
C ALA A 64 0.36 -3.68 3.45
N ALA A 65 -0.02 -4.91 3.82
CA ALA A 65 -0.51 -5.24 5.14
C ALA A 65 0.63 -5.30 6.18
N GLU A 66 1.72 -5.97 5.83
CA GLU A 66 2.84 -6.19 6.73
C GLU A 66 3.60 -4.89 7.06
N GLN A 67 3.80 -4.02 6.06
CA GLN A 67 4.45 -2.71 6.25
C GLN A 67 3.73 -1.80 7.24
N ILE A 68 2.40 -1.92 7.34
CA ILE A 68 1.61 -1.13 8.29
C ILE A 68 1.76 -1.70 9.70
N ILE A 69 1.53 -2.99 9.89
CA ILE A 69 1.44 -3.64 11.19
C ILE A 69 2.83 -3.74 11.85
N SER A 70 3.79 -4.37 11.18
CA SER A 70 5.15 -4.56 11.72
C SER A 70 5.85 -3.24 12.03
N GLY A 71 5.58 -2.23 11.21
CA GLY A 71 6.17 -0.92 11.41
C GLY A 71 5.68 -0.20 12.66
N VAL A 72 4.43 -0.36 13.04
CA VAL A 72 3.85 0.23 14.27
C VAL A 72 4.29 -0.57 15.50
N GLU A 73 4.25 -1.91 15.41
CA GLU A 73 4.66 -2.80 16.51
C GLU A 73 6.15 -2.65 16.86
N ALA A 74 7.01 -2.50 15.85
CA ALA A 74 8.45 -2.29 16.06
C ALA A 74 8.80 -0.92 16.68
N SER A 75 7.86 0.02 16.69
CA SER A 75 8.03 1.37 17.27
C SER A 75 7.44 1.45 18.67
N ALA A 76 7.39 0.34 19.41
CA ALA A 76 6.92 0.27 20.79
C ALA A 76 7.78 1.19 21.69
N GLY A 77 7.35 2.43 21.83
CA GLY A 77 7.91 3.49 22.68
C GLY A 77 6.78 4.29 23.29
N ASP A 78 7.08 5.46 23.84
CA ASP A 78 6.09 6.33 24.50
C ASP A 78 5.11 7.01 23.53
N GLU A 79 5.38 6.96 22.20
CA GLU A 79 4.50 7.58 21.20
C GLU A 79 3.27 6.68 20.92
N PRO A 80 2.05 7.27 20.89
CA PRO A 80 0.83 6.51 20.55
C PRO A 80 0.93 5.84 19.17
N ALA A 81 0.57 4.56 19.10
CA ALA A 81 0.67 3.75 17.87
C ALA A 81 -0.02 4.40 16.66
N ILE A 82 -1.15 5.10 16.88
CA ILE A 82 -1.86 5.82 15.80
C ILE A 82 -1.02 6.99 15.25
N ALA A 83 -0.25 7.70 16.09
CA ALA A 83 0.62 8.77 15.66
C ALA A 83 1.80 8.21 14.81
N VAL A 84 2.39 7.10 15.26
CA VAL A 84 3.43 6.37 14.51
C VAL A 84 2.90 5.94 13.15
N LEU A 85 1.70 5.36 13.10
CA LEU A 85 1.03 4.96 11.86
C LEU A 85 0.88 6.13 10.89
N LEU A 86 0.36 7.26 11.36
CA LEU A 86 0.15 8.45 10.53
C LEU A 86 1.48 8.99 9.99
N ARG A 87 2.51 9.16 10.84
CA ARG A 87 3.84 9.62 10.39
C ARG A 87 4.39 8.73 9.27
N ARG A 88 4.37 7.41 9.46
CA ARG A 88 4.85 6.46 8.45
C ARG A 88 4.05 6.54 7.15
N SER A 89 2.72 6.58 7.24
CA SER A 89 1.85 6.61 6.07
C SER A 89 2.06 7.84 5.19
N PHE A 90 2.47 8.97 5.77
CA PHE A 90 2.73 10.21 5.04
C PHE A 90 4.17 10.37 4.56
N THR A 91 5.09 9.46 4.94
CA THR A 91 6.50 9.50 4.53
C THR A 91 6.87 8.44 3.50
N ILE A 92 6.04 7.40 3.31
CA ILE A 92 6.31 6.33 2.33
C ILE A 92 6.14 6.81 0.89
N ARG A 93 6.81 6.10 -0.03
CA ARG A 93 6.61 6.33 -1.47
C ARG A 93 5.25 5.79 -1.92
N LEU A 94 4.40 6.67 -2.41
CA LEU A 94 3.01 6.35 -2.78
C LEU A 94 2.83 6.01 -4.28
N SER A 95 3.92 5.89 -5.04
CA SER A 95 3.85 5.54 -6.47
C SER A 95 3.19 4.19 -6.73
N LEU A 96 3.47 3.19 -5.90
CA LEU A 96 2.85 1.87 -6.02
C LEU A 96 1.35 1.92 -5.67
N GLU A 97 0.98 2.62 -4.60
CA GLU A 97 -0.43 2.81 -4.21
C GLU A 97 -1.24 3.46 -5.34
N ARG A 98 -0.71 4.54 -5.95
CA ARG A 98 -1.31 5.20 -7.12
C ARG A 98 -1.46 4.26 -8.30
N ALA A 99 -0.41 3.49 -8.61
CA ALA A 99 -0.40 2.60 -9.76
C ALA A 99 -1.41 1.45 -9.61
N VAL A 100 -1.53 0.85 -8.43
CA VAL A 100 -2.52 -0.20 -8.16
C VAL A 100 -3.93 0.35 -8.22
N ARG A 101 -4.20 1.53 -7.68
CA ARG A 101 -5.54 2.16 -7.76
C ARG A 101 -5.89 2.60 -9.17
N SER A 102 -4.92 3.04 -9.96
CA SER A 102 -5.12 3.30 -11.39
C SER A 102 -5.47 2.02 -12.16
N TRP A 103 -4.82 0.90 -11.84
CA TRP A 103 -5.16 -0.41 -12.40
C TRP A 103 -6.57 -0.84 -12.00
N ALA A 104 -6.94 -0.69 -10.72
CA ALA A 104 -8.25 -1.03 -10.18
C ALA A 104 -9.41 -0.25 -10.84
N ALA A 105 -9.15 0.89 -11.47
CA ALA A 105 -10.18 1.64 -12.19
C ALA A 105 -10.71 0.91 -13.45
N SER A 106 -9.97 -0.08 -13.98
CA SER A 106 -10.33 -0.81 -15.20
C SER A 106 -10.25 -2.34 -15.07
N ASP A 107 -9.93 -2.87 -13.90
CA ASP A 107 -9.74 -4.31 -13.66
C ASP A 107 -10.42 -4.74 -12.35
N ALA A 108 -11.36 -5.70 -12.46
CA ALA A 108 -12.15 -6.15 -11.32
C ALA A 108 -11.32 -6.87 -10.25
N ALA A 109 -10.29 -7.63 -10.62
CA ALA A 109 -9.43 -8.33 -9.66
C ALA A 109 -8.59 -7.33 -8.85
N ALA A 110 -8.06 -6.31 -9.52
CA ALA A 110 -7.35 -5.21 -8.86
C ALA A 110 -8.29 -4.39 -7.98
N GLN A 111 -9.53 -4.15 -8.41
CA GLN A 111 -10.55 -3.47 -7.59
C GLN A 111 -10.85 -4.25 -6.30
N HIS A 112 -11.06 -5.56 -6.39
CA HIS A 112 -11.28 -6.40 -5.21
C HIS A 112 -10.05 -6.41 -4.27
N ALA A 113 -8.84 -6.43 -4.84
CA ALA A 113 -7.61 -6.36 -4.04
C ALA A 113 -7.49 -5.03 -3.28
N VAL A 114 -7.83 -3.90 -3.92
CA VAL A 114 -7.86 -2.58 -3.29
C VAL A 114 -8.92 -2.52 -2.19
N GLN A 115 -10.14 -2.98 -2.45
CA GLN A 115 -11.21 -3.01 -1.43
C GLN A 115 -10.81 -3.84 -0.21
N ALA A 116 -10.14 -4.97 -0.41
CA ALA A 116 -9.69 -5.83 0.69
C ALA A 116 -8.63 -5.13 1.56
N ILE A 117 -7.67 -4.44 0.96
CA ILE A 117 -6.63 -3.70 1.72
C ILE A 117 -7.22 -2.48 2.41
N ASP A 118 -8.16 -1.78 1.76
CA ASP A 118 -8.84 -0.62 2.34
C ASP A 118 -9.61 -1.02 3.61
N LYS A 119 -10.38 -2.11 3.54
CA LYS A 119 -11.09 -2.66 4.70
C LYS A 119 -10.14 -3.03 5.84
N ARG A 120 -9.00 -3.66 5.53
CA ARG A 120 -8.00 -4.04 6.53
C ARG A 120 -7.36 -2.83 7.21
N ARG A 121 -7.00 -1.81 6.42
CA ARG A 121 -6.40 -0.57 6.94
C ARG A 121 -7.38 0.20 7.83
N LEU A 122 -8.64 0.33 7.40
CA LEU A 122 -9.69 0.95 8.20
C LEU A 122 -9.88 0.23 9.53
N GLY A 123 -10.03 -1.10 9.50
CA GLY A 123 -10.18 -1.89 10.73
C GLY A 123 -8.98 -1.80 11.67
N TYR A 124 -7.76 -1.67 11.12
CA TYR A 124 -6.57 -1.47 11.94
C TYR A 124 -6.56 -0.09 12.62
N ILE A 125 -6.90 0.99 11.89
CA ILE A 125 -7.02 2.34 12.47
C ILE A 125 -8.10 2.37 13.55
N GLU A 126 -9.27 1.78 13.27
CA GLU A 126 -10.37 1.65 14.22
C GLU A 126 -9.91 0.91 15.50
N GLY A 127 -9.19 -0.21 15.35
CA GLY A 127 -8.65 -0.96 16.48
C GLY A 127 -7.67 -0.15 17.34
N LEU A 128 -6.81 0.66 16.72
CA LEU A 128 -5.89 1.55 17.44
C LEU A 128 -6.63 2.65 18.23
N LEU A 129 -7.72 3.17 17.66
CA LEU A 129 -8.52 4.22 18.30
C LEU A 129 -9.39 3.66 19.46
N THR A 130 -10.01 2.48 19.27
CA THR A 130 -10.78 1.82 20.33
C THR A 130 -9.89 1.33 21.48
N ALA A 131 -8.68 0.86 21.19
CA ALA A 131 -7.70 0.50 22.22
C ALA A 131 -7.29 1.69 23.13
N ARG A 132 -7.50 2.93 22.64
CA ARG A 132 -7.30 4.16 23.41
C ARG A 132 -8.56 4.60 24.18
N GLY A 133 -9.63 3.82 24.16
CA GLY A 133 -10.86 4.10 24.89
C GLY A 133 -11.90 4.94 24.13
N LEU A 134 -11.72 5.20 22.82
CA LEU A 134 -12.75 5.91 22.06
C LEU A 134 -13.99 5.03 21.88
N PRO A 135 -15.21 5.59 22.01
CA PRO A 135 -16.45 4.91 21.62
C PRO A 135 -16.37 4.41 20.17
N LEU A 136 -16.99 3.27 19.90
CA LEU A 136 -16.87 2.60 18.58
C LEU A 136 -17.30 3.48 17.42
N ASP A 137 -18.40 4.19 17.55
CA ASP A 137 -18.93 5.11 16.54
C ASP A 137 -17.97 6.28 16.24
N VAL A 138 -17.36 6.83 17.28
CA VAL A 138 -16.34 7.89 17.15
C VAL A 138 -15.07 7.33 16.51
N ALA A 139 -14.62 6.14 16.92
CA ALA A 139 -13.44 5.48 16.36
C ALA A 139 -13.62 5.18 14.86
N GLN A 140 -14.79 4.70 14.47
CA GLN A 140 -15.13 4.43 13.06
C GLN A 140 -15.16 5.71 12.23
N ALA A 141 -15.80 6.75 12.71
CA ALA A 141 -15.87 8.04 12.01
C ALA A 141 -14.46 8.65 11.84
N ARG A 142 -13.64 8.64 12.90
CA ARG A 142 -12.24 9.14 12.82
C ARG A 142 -11.38 8.29 11.92
N ALA A 143 -11.47 6.96 12.00
CA ALA A 143 -10.75 6.07 11.12
C ALA A 143 -11.03 6.38 9.64
N GLN A 144 -12.30 6.64 9.31
CA GLN A 144 -12.70 7.01 7.97
C GLN A 144 -12.12 8.35 7.52
N VAL A 145 -12.14 9.37 8.36
CA VAL A 145 -11.56 10.70 8.08
C VAL A 145 -10.05 10.60 7.88
N LEU A 146 -9.33 9.93 8.78
CA LEU A 146 -7.88 9.73 8.68
C LEU A 146 -7.51 8.94 7.42
N TYR A 147 -8.32 7.94 7.06
CA TYR A 147 -8.10 7.15 5.87
C TYR A 147 -8.36 7.95 4.59
N TRP A 148 -9.39 8.78 4.54
CA TRP A 148 -9.62 9.70 3.42
C TRP A 148 -8.49 10.72 3.28
N ALA A 149 -7.94 11.23 4.37
CA ALA A 149 -6.77 12.11 4.34
C ALA A 149 -5.55 11.41 3.73
N PHE A 150 -5.28 10.15 4.12
CA PHE A 150 -4.25 9.33 3.50
C PHE A 150 -4.50 9.13 2.00
N LEU A 151 -5.71 8.77 1.58
CA LEU A 151 -6.05 8.59 0.16
C LEU A 151 -5.91 9.90 -0.62
N GLY A 152 -6.38 11.01 -0.06
CA GLY A 152 -6.22 12.34 -0.66
C GLY A 152 -4.75 12.69 -0.88
N HIS A 153 -3.90 12.44 0.13
CA HIS A 153 -2.46 12.61 0.01
C HIS A 153 -1.84 11.65 -1.02
N ALA A 154 -2.21 10.36 -0.98
CA ALA A 154 -1.67 9.33 -1.86
C ALA A 154 -2.00 9.58 -3.34
N LEU A 155 -3.22 10.05 -3.62
CA LEU A 155 -3.73 10.25 -4.98
C LEU A 155 -3.53 11.68 -5.50
N SER A 156 -3.13 12.62 -4.64
CA SER A 156 -2.81 13.99 -5.05
C SER A 156 -1.68 14.00 -6.08
N GLY A 157 -1.91 14.67 -7.20
CA GLY A 157 -0.89 14.89 -8.22
C GLY A 157 0.13 15.99 -7.83
N ARG A 158 -0.12 16.69 -6.72
CA ARG A 158 0.74 17.79 -6.25
C ARG A 158 1.20 17.50 -4.81
N PRO A 159 2.48 17.17 -4.60
CA PRO A 159 3.01 17.06 -3.24
C PRO A 159 2.95 18.42 -2.54
N LEU A 160 2.57 18.40 -1.27
CA LEU A 160 2.62 19.60 -0.44
C LEU A 160 4.07 20.00 -0.18
N PRO A 161 4.38 21.31 -0.03
CA PRO A 161 5.64 21.75 0.54
C PRO A 161 5.89 21.08 1.91
N ALA A 162 7.15 20.76 2.24
CA ALA A 162 7.49 19.98 3.43
C ALA A 162 6.89 20.56 4.73
N GLY A 163 6.97 21.87 4.95
CA GLY A 163 6.38 22.51 6.14
C GLY A 163 4.86 22.40 6.20
N GLN A 164 4.17 22.46 5.04
CA GLN A 164 2.72 22.29 4.98
C GLN A 164 2.32 20.83 5.20
N GLN A 165 3.10 19.88 4.68
CA GLN A 165 2.86 18.46 4.92
C GLN A 165 2.99 18.13 6.40
N GLU A 166 3.98 18.68 7.08
CA GLU A 166 4.18 18.49 8.53
C GLU A 166 3.04 19.11 9.34
N ALA A 167 2.56 20.29 8.98
CA ALA A 167 1.41 20.93 9.63
C ALA A 167 0.13 20.09 9.46
N VAL A 168 -0.14 19.57 8.26
CA VAL A 168 -1.28 18.66 8.02
C VAL A 168 -1.15 17.39 8.85
N LEU A 169 0.03 16.78 8.89
CA LEU A 169 0.28 15.57 9.68
C LEU A 169 0.07 15.84 11.18
N GLY A 170 0.57 16.96 11.70
CA GLY A 170 0.35 17.39 13.10
C GLY A 170 -1.14 17.53 13.41
N GLU A 171 -1.92 18.09 12.47
CA GLU A 171 -3.37 18.22 12.62
C GLU A 171 -4.07 16.86 12.66
N LEU A 172 -3.72 15.95 11.76
CA LEU A 172 -4.28 14.60 11.73
C LEU A 172 -3.97 13.82 13.02
N ILE A 173 -2.76 13.97 13.56
CA ILE A 173 -2.36 13.36 14.84
C ILE A 173 -3.21 13.97 15.96
N ARG A 174 -3.43 15.28 15.97
CA ARG A 174 -4.26 15.95 16.97
C ARG A 174 -5.70 15.46 16.92
N ILE A 175 -6.30 15.35 15.73
CA ILE A 175 -7.63 14.76 15.54
C ILE A 175 -7.68 13.32 16.06
N ALA A 176 -6.67 12.51 15.76
CA ALA A 176 -6.62 11.11 16.20
C ALA A 176 -6.51 10.96 17.73
N LEU A 177 -5.81 11.89 18.40
CA LEU A 177 -5.52 11.81 19.84
C LEU A 177 -6.53 12.59 20.71
N HIS A 178 -7.37 13.45 20.12
CA HIS A 178 -8.34 14.25 20.85
C HIS A 178 -9.37 13.36 21.55
N GLU A 179 -9.60 13.60 22.83
CA GLU A 179 -10.70 12.97 23.58
C GLU A 179 -12.05 13.55 23.11
N PRO A 180 -13.13 12.73 23.06
CA PRO A 180 -14.43 13.20 22.66
C PRO A 180 -15.08 14.14 23.67
#